data_82aabb4a0bf321f1e9a8217374187adc
#
_entry.id   82aabb4a0bf321f1e9a8217374187adc
#
_cell.length_a   1.000
_cell.length_b   1.000
_cell.length_c   1.000
_cell.angle_alpha   90.00
_cell.angle_beta   90.00
_cell.angle_gamma   90.00
#
_symmetry.space_group_name_H-M   'P 1'
#
loop_
_entity.id
_entity.type
_entity.pdbx_description
1 polymer ?
#
loop_
_entity_poly.entity_id
_entity_poly.type
_entity_poly.pdbx_seq_one_letter_code
_entity_poly.pdbx_strand_id
1 'polypeptide(L)'
;MGASDLEKFVDTICDESHLRIEDDLGDGFVRLRTSEAERRQAAHDIRSTEDIVIELLRNARDAHARTIFLAVGRDGGTRKLTMLDDGDGIPLALHEKIFEPRVTSKLDTVHMDKWGVHGRGMALYSIKVNSTQAKVLTSDKDFGSAIYVETDLTKLPERADQSTFPTFEVTESGTYSMRGPKNIVRTATEFALESRKACTVYWGSATEIAATLYEFGATTTSPALRAFCKDPLELPVCKRLCTASDPASFAEIAEGLGLSLSERSARRILNEEIKPIIPLAELVRTQAIPAKEKAPETSKAASQRAVNRDGRSLRLCDEDKAMLADSCKDAFLDIANRYYLDPLGAPEVKVCPQKIEITLRFDKLR
;
A
#
# COMPACT_ATOMS: atom_id res chain seq x y z
N MET A 1 -12.99 -10.91 -54.98
CA MET A 1 -12.27 -10.97 -53.72
C MET A 1 -13.11 -11.84 -52.79
N GLY A 2 -12.64 -13.03 -52.49
CA GLY A 2 -13.35 -13.99 -51.65
C GLY A 2 -13.22 -13.65 -50.19
N ALA A 3 -14.18 -14.07 -49.33
CA ALA A 3 -14.14 -13.88 -47.89
C ALA A 3 -12.80 -14.29 -47.24
N SER A 4 -12.12 -15.31 -47.81
CA SER A 4 -10.79 -15.80 -47.41
C SER A 4 -9.64 -14.80 -47.62
N ASP A 5 -9.74 -13.88 -48.58
CA ASP A 5 -8.68 -12.88 -48.84
C ASP A 5 -8.84 -11.66 -47.92
N LEU A 6 -10.07 -11.35 -47.53
CA LEU A 6 -10.36 -10.30 -46.52
C LEU A 6 -9.96 -10.75 -45.12
N GLU A 7 -10.22 -12.02 -44.78
CA GLU A 7 -9.78 -12.62 -43.51
C GLU A 7 -8.25 -12.62 -43.40
N LYS A 8 -7.53 -13.05 -44.44
CA LYS A 8 -6.06 -13.00 -44.49
C LYS A 8 -5.50 -11.58 -44.44
N PHE A 9 -6.19 -10.61 -45.04
CA PHE A 9 -5.78 -9.20 -45.01
C PHE A 9 -6.02 -8.56 -43.63
N VAL A 10 -7.13 -8.89 -42.97
CA VAL A 10 -7.44 -8.46 -41.59
C VAL A 10 -6.46 -9.12 -40.65
N ASP A 11 -6.16 -10.41 -40.77
CA ASP A 11 -5.13 -11.13 -40.00
C ASP A 11 -3.72 -10.55 -40.16
N THR A 12 -3.43 -9.91 -41.31
CA THR A 12 -2.11 -9.32 -41.61
C THR A 12 -2.00 -7.87 -41.08
N ILE A 13 -3.12 -7.15 -40.98
CA ILE A 13 -3.15 -5.74 -40.50
C ILE A 13 -3.44 -5.66 -39.01
N CYS A 14 -4.32 -6.49 -38.51
CA CYS A 14 -4.51 -6.70 -37.08
C CYS A 14 -3.48 -7.73 -36.64
N ASP A 15 -2.51 -7.32 -35.86
CA ASP A 15 -1.42 -8.14 -35.32
C ASP A 15 -1.95 -9.22 -34.35
N GLU A 16 -2.95 -10.01 -34.79
CA GLU A 16 -3.60 -11.12 -34.05
C GLU A 16 -2.67 -12.30 -33.79
N SER A 17 -1.45 -12.28 -34.34
CA SER A 17 -0.42 -13.28 -34.06
C SER A 17 -0.06 -13.36 -32.56
N HIS A 18 -0.40 -12.34 -31.79
CA HIS A 18 -0.13 -12.24 -30.34
C HIS A 18 -1.17 -12.93 -29.46
N LEU A 19 -2.34 -13.31 -29.96
CA LEU A 19 -3.43 -13.92 -29.19
C LEU A 19 -3.59 -15.43 -29.43
N ARG A 20 -2.59 -16.11 -30.01
CA ARG A 20 -2.67 -17.55 -30.21
C ARG A 20 -2.58 -18.27 -28.86
N ILE A 21 -3.68 -18.93 -28.47
CA ILE A 21 -3.73 -19.81 -27.31
C ILE A 21 -2.79 -20.98 -27.55
N GLU A 22 -1.83 -21.16 -26.65
CA GLU A 22 -0.90 -22.30 -26.66
C GLU A 22 -1.46 -23.46 -25.84
N ASP A 23 -2.12 -23.13 -24.69
CA ASP A 23 -2.64 -24.10 -23.76
C ASP A 23 -3.88 -23.54 -23.04
N ASP A 24 -4.91 -24.35 -22.87
CA ASP A 24 -6.07 -24.06 -22.03
C ASP A 24 -5.81 -24.67 -20.65
N LEU A 25 -5.69 -23.81 -19.65
CA LEU A 25 -5.34 -24.20 -18.28
C LEU A 25 -6.57 -24.50 -17.41
N GLY A 26 -7.77 -24.34 -17.97
CA GLY A 26 -9.05 -24.49 -17.26
C GLY A 26 -9.45 -23.24 -16.45
N ASP A 27 -10.66 -23.25 -15.91
CA ASP A 27 -11.26 -22.16 -15.10
C ASP A 27 -11.19 -20.77 -15.78
N GLY A 28 -11.17 -20.72 -17.11
CA GLY A 28 -11.07 -19.49 -17.90
C GLY A 28 -9.65 -18.95 -18.04
N PHE A 29 -8.63 -19.66 -17.57
CA PHE A 29 -7.23 -19.30 -17.76
C PHE A 29 -6.63 -19.97 -19.00
N VAL A 30 -5.87 -19.21 -19.75
CA VAL A 30 -5.14 -19.71 -20.92
C VAL A 30 -3.69 -19.26 -20.85
N ARG A 31 -2.82 -20.03 -21.51
CA ARG A 31 -1.46 -19.58 -21.84
C ARG A 31 -1.45 -19.16 -23.28
N LEU A 32 -0.96 -17.95 -23.54
CA LEU A 32 -0.76 -17.44 -24.91
C LEU A 32 0.69 -17.66 -25.32
N ARG A 33 0.89 -17.85 -26.63
CA ARG A 33 2.23 -17.98 -27.22
C ARG A 33 3.07 -16.73 -26.92
N THR A 34 4.32 -16.95 -26.50
CA THR A 34 5.23 -15.87 -26.08
C THR A 34 6.54 -15.97 -26.83
N SER A 35 7.01 -14.88 -27.44
CA SER A 35 8.33 -14.77 -28.02
C SER A 35 9.40 -14.51 -26.97
N GLU A 36 10.65 -14.87 -27.27
CA GLU A 36 11.80 -14.57 -26.41
C GLU A 36 12.02 -13.06 -26.24
N ALA A 37 11.70 -12.26 -27.25
CA ALA A 37 11.79 -10.80 -27.18
C ALA A 37 10.80 -10.22 -26.17
N GLU A 38 9.58 -10.74 -26.09
CA GLU A 38 8.57 -10.32 -25.11
C GLU A 38 8.96 -10.72 -23.69
N ARG A 39 9.55 -11.91 -23.49
CA ARG A 39 10.06 -12.34 -22.17
C ARG A 39 11.16 -11.41 -21.69
N ARG A 40 12.10 -11.03 -22.56
CA ARG A 40 13.15 -10.06 -22.23
C ARG A 40 12.59 -8.69 -21.93
N GLN A 41 11.64 -8.22 -22.74
CA GLN A 41 10.99 -6.93 -22.49
C GLN A 41 10.29 -6.93 -21.12
N ALA A 42 9.51 -7.96 -20.80
CA ALA A 42 8.81 -8.07 -19.53
C ALA A 42 9.76 -8.08 -18.32
N ALA A 43 10.95 -8.72 -18.46
CA ALA A 43 11.97 -8.68 -17.41
C ALA A 43 12.49 -7.25 -17.15
N HIS A 44 12.42 -6.34 -18.13
CA HIS A 44 12.83 -4.94 -18.01
C HIS A 44 11.69 -3.97 -17.67
N ASP A 45 10.44 -4.42 -17.63
CA ASP A 45 9.29 -3.57 -17.33
C ASP A 45 9.25 -3.17 -15.83
N ILE A 46 9.76 -4.02 -14.95
CA ILE A 46 9.90 -3.75 -13.51
C ILE A 46 11.28 -3.16 -13.24
N ARG A 47 11.34 -1.90 -12.79
CA ARG A 47 12.56 -1.15 -12.50
C ARG A 47 12.70 -0.74 -11.06
N SER A 48 11.62 -0.84 -10.30
CA SER A 48 11.55 -0.45 -8.90
C SER A 48 10.48 -1.25 -8.16
N THR A 49 10.53 -1.23 -6.84
CA THR A 49 9.49 -1.85 -6.01
C THR A 49 8.11 -1.23 -6.25
N GLU A 50 8.05 0.07 -6.57
CA GLU A 50 6.81 0.77 -6.89
C GLU A 50 6.15 0.24 -8.17
N ASP A 51 6.94 -0.27 -9.13
CA ASP A 51 6.39 -0.91 -10.34
C ASP A 51 5.70 -2.22 -9.98
N ILE A 52 6.25 -3.00 -9.06
CA ILE A 52 5.59 -4.21 -8.53
C ILE A 52 4.25 -3.85 -7.89
N VAL A 53 4.25 -2.81 -7.06
CA VAL A 53 3.03 -2.38 -6.36
C VAL A 53 1.93 -2.00 -7.34
N ILE A 54 2.23 -1.21 -8.38
CA ILE A 54 1.22 -0.82 -9.36
C ILE A 54 0.69 -2.01 -10.16
N GLU A 55 1.54 -2.96 -10.55
CA GLU A 55 1.11 -4.16 -11.27
C GLU A 55 0.23 -5.08 -10.40
N LEU A 56 0.55 -5.25 -9.12
CA LEU A 56 -0.30 -6.00 -8.19
C LEU A 56 -1.67 -5.32 -8.00
N LEU A 57 -1.70 -3.99 -7.82
CA LEU A 57 -2.94 -3.23 -7.67
C LEU A 57 -3.83 -3.32 -8.92
N ARG A 58 -3.22 -3.25 -10.11
CA ARG A 58 -3.91 -3.43 -11.39
C ARG A 58 -4.51 -4.84 -11.50
N ASN A 59 -3.73 -5.87 -11.18
CA ASN A 59 -4.18 -7.25 -11.22
C ASN A 59 -5.38 -7.48 -10.29
N ALA A 60 -5.36 -6.95 -9.07
CA ALA A 60 -6.47 -7.04 -8.14
C ALA A 60 -7.72 -6.32 -8.68
N ARG A 61 -7.59 -5.06 -9.17
CA ARG A 61 -8.70 -4.33 -9.80
C ARG A 61 -9.28 -5.10 -10.98
N ASP A 62 -8.40 -5.61 -11.84
CA ASP A 62 -8.78 -6.34 -13.04
C ASP A 62 -9.36 -7.73 -12.71
N ALA A 63 -9.12 -8.28 -11.53
CA ALA A 63 -9.81 -9.43 -10.95
C ALA A 63 -11.10 -9.03 -10.18
N HIS A 64 -11.67 -7.87 -10.51
CA HIS A 64 -12.92 -7.33 -9.96
C HIS A 64 -12.93 -7.13 -8.45
N ALA A 65 -11.75 -7.00 -7.82
CA ALA A 65 -11.65 -6.71 -6.40
C ALA A 65 -12.30 -5.35 -6.08
N ARG A 66 -13.14 -5.34 -5.06
CA ARG A 66 -13.76 -4.13 -4.50
C ARG A 66 -12.97 -3.56 -3.36
N THR A 67 -12.19 -4.42 -2.70
CA THR A 67 -11.36 -4.05 -1.55
C THR A 67 -9.98 -4.68 -1.68
N ILE A 68 -8.95 -3.83 -1.58
CA ILE A 68 -7.54 -4.22 -1.71
C ILE A 68 -6.80 -3.77 -0.46
N PHE A 69 -6.03 -4.69 0.14
CA PHE A 69 -5.22 -4.45 1.32
C PHE A 69 -3.74 -4.66 0.96
N LEU A 70 -2.93 -3.62 1.09
CA LEU A 70 -1.50 -3.65 0.81
C LEU A 70 -0.71 -3.52 2.11
N ALA A 71 -0.14 -4.61 2.57
CA ALA A 71 0.83 -4.61 3.67
C ALA A 71 2.24 -4.42 3.13
N VAL A 72 2.99 -3.48 3.73
CA VAL A 72 4.36 -3.15 3.33
C VAL A 72 5.26 -3.25 4.54
N GLY A 73 6.31 -4.06 4.44
CA GLY A 73 7.32 -4.23 5.47
C GLY A 73 8.74 -4.11 4.91
N ARG A 74 9.71 -3.87 5.79
CA ARG A 74 11.13 -3.88 5.47
C ARG A 74 11.88 -4.67 6.53
N ASP A 75 12.78 -5.52 6.07
CA ASP A 75 13.66 -6.30 6.93
C ASP A 75 15.10 -6.20 6.38
N GLY A 76 15.91 -5.35 7.02
CA GLY A 76 17.25 -5.02 6.52
C GLY A 76 17.24 -4.48 5.09
N GLY A 77 17.85 -5.22 4.17
CA GLY A 77 17.92 -4.93 2.73
C GLY A 77 16.76 -5.49 1.91
N THR A 78 15.76 -6.10 2.55
CA THR A 78 14.63 -6.77 1.87
C THR A 78 13.35 -5.98 2.06
N ARG A 79 12.60 -5.73 0.99
CA ARG A 79 11.25 -5.22 1.01
C ARG A 79 10.26 -6.38 0.92
N LYS A 80 9.29 -6.41 1.82
CA LYS A 80 8.21 -7.39 1.87
C LYS A 80 6.90 -6.71 1.52
N LEU A 81 6.17 -7.28 0.57
CA LEU A 81 4.87 -6.81 0.12
C LEU A 81 3.87 -7.94 0.22
N THR A 82 2.73 -7.70 0.86
CA THR A 82 1.59 -8.63 0.84
C THR A 82 0.38 -7.89 0.29
N MET A 83 -0.13 -8.36 -0.83
CA MET A 83 -1.37 -7.85 -1.43
C MET A 83 -2.48 -8.84 -1.16
N LEU A 84 -3.56 -8.37 -0.50
CA LEU A 84 -4.79 -9.17 -0.31
C LEU A 84 -5.94 -8.45 -1.00
N ASP A 85 -6.83 -9.20 -1.61
CA ASP A 85 -7.99 -8.67 -2.30
C ASP A 85 -9.21 -9.61 -2.16
N ASP A 86 -10.40 -9.06 -2.42
CA ASP A 86 -11.68 -9.75 -2.44
C ASP A 86 -12.20 -10.01 -3.87
N GLY A 87 -11.29 -10.13 -4.84
CA GLY A 87 -11.61 -10.36 -6.25
C GLY A 87 -11.98 -11.82 -6.57
N ASP A 88 -11.97 -12.13 -7.88
CA ASP A 88 -12.36 -13.45 -8.44
C ASP A 88 -11.53 -14.60 -7.90
N GLY A 89 -10.33 -14.33 -7.36
CA GLY A 89 -9.41 -15.33 -6.86
C GLY A 89 -8.70 -16.13 -7.97
N ILE A 90 -7.88 -17.09 -7.53
CA ILE A 90 -7.03 -17.91 -8.39
C ILE A 90 -7.19 -19.36 -7.97
N PRO A 91 -7.64 -20.25 -8.85
CA PRO A 91 -7.75 -21.68 -8.55
C PRO A 91 -6.43 -22.28 -8.08
N LEU A 92 -6.47 -23.18 -7.10
CA LEU A 92 -5.28 -23.76 -6.46
C LEU A 92 -4.30 -24.38 -7.48
N ALA A 93 -4.83 -25.06 -8.51
CA ALA A 93 -4.02 -25.68 -9.56
C ALA A 93 -3.19 -24.68 -10.40
N LEU A 94 -3.51 -23.39 -10.30
CA LEU A 94 -2.88 -22.31 -11.08
C LEU A 94 -1.92 -21.44 -10.27
N HIS A 95 -1.79 -21.62 -8.95
CA HIS A 95 -0.96 -20.77 -8.09
C HIS A 95 0.48 -20.62 -8.56
N GLU A 96 1.09 -21.66 -9.11
CA GLU A 96 2.44 -21.58 -9.68
C GLU A 96 2.41 -21.10 -11.13
N LYS A 97 1.42 -21.54 -11.91
CA LYS A 97 1.33 -21.26 -13.35
C LYS A 97 1.06 -19.80 -13.68
N ILE A 98 0.36 -19.06 -12.82
CA ILE A 98 0.08 -17.63 -13.07
C ILE A 98 1.34 -16.76 -13.15
N PHE A 99 2.47 -17.24 -12.64
CA PHE A 99 3.76 -16.58 -12.76
C PHE A 99 4.52 -16.94 -14.04
N GLU A 100 3.95 -17.81 -14.89
CA GLU A 100 4.50 -18.09 -16.21
C GLU A 100 4.14 -16.98 -17.20
N PRO A 101 4.97 -16.77 -18.24
CA PRO A 101 4.69 -15.71 -19.20
C PRO A 101 3.38 -15.96 -19.95
N ARG A 102 2.60 -14.89 -20.10
CA ARG A 102 1.33 -14.85 -20.82
C ARG A 102 0.24 -15.81 -20.35
N VAL A 103 0.27 -16.18 -19.07
CA VAL A 103 -0.88 -16.82 -18.43
C VAL A 103 -1.87 -15.73 -18.02
N THR A 104 -3.10 -15.83 -18.50
CA THR A 104 -4.16 -14.84 -18.27
C THR A 104 -5.54 -15.47 -18.29
N SER A 105 -6.46 -14.92 -17.53
CA SER A 105 -7.89 -15.19 -17.63
C SER A 105 -8.63 -14.14 -18.49
N LYS A 106 -7.90 -13.18 -19.07
CA LYS A 106 -8.45 -12.00 -19.75
C LYS A 106 -7.93 -11.93 -21.16
N LEU A 107 -8.74 -12.39 -22.11
CA LEU A 107 -8.37 -12.42 -23.54
C LEU A 107 -8.61 -11.08 -24.24
N ASP A 108 -9.59 -10.29 -23.79
CA ASP A 108 -10.12 -9.14 -24.52
C ASP A 108 -9.69 -7.77 -23.98
N THR A 109 -8.84 -7.69 -22.95
CA THR A 109 -8.62 -6.42 -22.26
C THR A 109 -7.15 -6.01 -22.21
N VAL A 110 -6.70 -5.35 -23.26
CA VAL A 110 -5.53 -4.47 -23.18
C VAL A 110 -6.02 -3.11 -22.74
N HIS A 111 -5.69 -2.73 -21.52
CA HIS A 111 -6.05 -1.42 -20.95
C HIS A 111 -4.85 -0.47 -20.98
N MET A 112 -5.12 0.81 -21.21
CA MET A 112 -4.14 1.88 -21.10
C MET A 112 -4.54 2.81 -19.97
N ASP A 113 -3.66 3.01 -19.01
CA ASP A 113 -3.82 3.99 -17.94
C ASP A 113 -2.60 4.92 -17.87
N LYS A 114 -2.53 5.79 -16.88
CA LYS A 114 -1.43 6.76 -16.74
C LYS A 114 -0.04 6.13 -16.51
N TRP A 115 0.03 4.86 -16.14
CA TRP A 115 1.28 4.13 -15.98
C TRP A 115 1.64 3.29 -17.22
N GLY A 116 0.81 3.27 -18.25
CA GLY A 116 1.06 2.61 -19.53
C GLY A 116 0.08 1.48 -19.88
N VAL A 117 0.45 0.70 -20.88
CA VAL A 117 -0.35 -0.43 -21.38
C VAL A 117 -0.19 -1.64 -20.44
N HIS A 118 -1.30 -2.26 -20.03
CA HIS A 118 -1.33 -3.47 -19.20
C HIS A 118 -2.37 -4.48 -19.73
N GLY A 119 -2.45 -5.67 -19.08
CA GLY A 119 -3.39 -6.72 -19.50
C GLY A 119 -2.82 -7.75 -20.48
N ARG A 120 -1.49 -7.74 -20.73
CA ARG A 120 -0.84 -8.69 -21.64
C ARG A 120 -0.52 -10.06 -21.03
N GLY A 121 -0.91 -10.33 -19.77
CA GLY A 121 -0.56 -11.58 -19.07
C GLY A 121 0.93 -11.70 -18.70
N MET A 122 1.68 -10.59 -18.69
CA MET A 122 3.12 -10.59 -18.41
C MET A 122 3.46 -10.04 -17.01
N ALA A 123 2.52 -9.38 -16.33
CA ALA A 123 2.78 -8.65 -15.08
C ALA A 123 3.33 -9.54 -13.96
N LEU A 124 2.66 -10.67 -13.67
CA LEU A 124 3.10 -11.59 -12.61
C LEU A 124 4.41 -12.29 -12.97
N TYR A 125 4.64 -12.61 -14.24
CA TYR A 125 5.93 -13.09 -14.71
C TYR A 125 7.03 -12.05 -14.48
N SER A 126 6.80 -10.79 -14.85
CA SER A 126 7.76 -9.70 -14.63
C SER A 126 8.07 -9.51 -13.15
N ILE A 127 7.06 -9.60 -12.28
CA ILE A 127 7.24 -9.56 -10.82
C ILE A 127 8.11 -10.74 -10.37
N LYS A 128 7.81 -11.98 -10.81
CA LYS A 128 8.56 -13.17 -10.41
C LYS A 128 10.03 -13.10 -10.77
N VAL A 129 10.35 -12.63 -11.97
CA VAL A 129 11.74 -12.52 -12.46
C VAL A 129 12.53 -11.46 -11.69
N ASN A 130 11.89 -10.38 -11.25
CA ASN A 130 12.53 -9.25 -10.57
C ASN A 130 12.44 -9.31 -9.04
N SER A 131 11.87 -10.36 -8.47
CA SER A 131 11.74 -10.54 -7.02
C SER A 131 12.60 -11.70 -6.53
N THR A 132 12.97 -11.67 -5.25
CA THR A 132 13.61 -12.80 -4.58
C THR A 132 12.60 -13.92 -4.37
N GLN A 133 11.37 -13.56 -4.05
CA GLN A 133 10.25 -14.47 -3.93
C GLN A 133 8.96 -13.79 -4.41
N ALA A 134 8.15 -14.51 -5.20
CA ALA A 134 6.78 -14.15 -5.49
C ALA A 134 5.94 -15.42 -5.50
N LYS A 135 4.85 -15.44 -4.72
CA LYS A 135 3.98 -16.60 -4.57
C LYS A 135 2.55 -16.19 -4.21
N VAL A 136 1.59 -16.99 -4.61
CA VAL A 136 0.25 -17.00 -4.02
C VAL A 136 0.33 -17.75 -2.70
N LEU A 137 -0.04 -17.10 -1.61
CA LEU A 137 -0.06 -17.74 -0.30
C LEU A 137 -1.33 -18.56 -0.13
N THR A 138 -2.44 -17.93 -0.50
CA THR A 138 -3.75 -18.55 -0.46
C THR A 138 -4.69 -17.84 -1.42
N SER A 139 -5.47 -18.58 -2.13
CA SER A 139 -6.51 -18.12 -3.03
C SER A 139 -7.37 -19.33 -3.44
N ASP A 140 -8.60 -19.07 -3.81
CA ASP A 140 -9.43 -20.00 -4.57
C ASP A 140 -10.45 -19.17 -5.35
N LYS A 141 -11.17 -19.80 -6.27
CA LYS A 141 -12.20 -19.18 -7.09
C LYS A 141 -13.25 -18.51 -6.19
N ASP A 142 -13.55 -17.23 -6.46
CA ASP A 142 -14.48 -16.37 -5.72
C ASP A 142 -14.10 -16.09 -4.24
N PHE A 143 -12.88 -16.45 -3.82
CA PHE A 143 -12.39 -16.25 -2.45
C PHE A 143 -11.42 -15.09 -2.30
N GLY A 144 -11.10 -14.41 -3.38
CA GLY A 144 -10.04 -13.41 -3.40
C GLY A 144 -8.65 -14.02 -3.37
N SER A 145 -7.63 -13.20 -3.20
CA SER A 145 -6.24 -13.68 -3.18
C SER A 145 -5.36 -13.03 -2.12
N ALA A 146 -4.31 -13.74 -1.70
CA ALA A 146 -3.18 -13.23 -0.95
C ALA A 146 -1.90 -13.52 -1.72
N ILE A 147 -1.27 -12.49 -2.27
CA ILE A 147 -0.03 -12.58 -3.03
C ILE A 147 1.10 -11.94 -2.20
N TYR A 148 2.17 -12.69 -2.03
CA TYR A 148 3.38 -12.25 -1.32
C TYR A 148 4.54 -12.06 -2.29
N VAL A 149 5.24 -10.93 -2.12
CA VAL A 149 6.43 -10.60 -2.90
C VAL A 149 7.54 -10.10 -1.98
N GLU A 150 8.74 -10.59 -2.22
CA GLU A 150 9.97 -10.19 -1.54
C GLU A 150 10.98 -9.68 -2.56
N THR A 151 11.57 -8.50 -2.31
CA THR A 151 12.58 -7.91 -3.19
C THR A 151 13.85 -7.59 -2.44
N ASP A 152 14.99 -7.84 -3.07
CA ASP A 152 16.30 -7.42 -2.62
C ASP A 152 16.55 -5.98 -3.10
N LEU A 153 16.63 -5.03 -2.18
CA LEU A 153 16.79 -3.60 -2.47
C LEU A 153 18.14 -3.26 -3.12
N THR A 154 19.11 -4.20 -3.12
CA THR A 154 20.37 -4.04 -3.86
C THR A 154 20.20 -4.33 -5.35
N LYS A 155 19.23 -5.17 -5.72
CA LYS A 155 18.94 -5.58 -7.10
C LYS A 155 17.79 -4.79 -7.70
N LEU A 156 16.72 -4.60 -6.92
CA LEU A 156 15.55 -3.83 -7.30
C LEU A 156 15.36 -2.66 -6.34
N PRO A 157 15.86 -1.46 -6.67
CA PRO A 157 15.81 -0.31 -5.78
C PRO A 157 14.38 0.23 -5.61
N GLU A 158 14.19 1.02 -4.58
CA GLU A 158 13.03 1.90 -4.40
C GLU A 158 13.28 3.22 -5.14
N ARG A 159 12.25 3.80 -5.75
CA ARG A 159 12.38 5.07 -6.50
C ARG A 159 12.71 6.25 -5.61
N ALA A 160 12.21 6.24 -4.37
CA ALA A 160 12.34 7.36 -3.47
C ALA A 160 12.30 6.91 -2.00
N ASP A 161 12.55 7.87 -1.10
CA ASP A 161 12.43 7.67 0.34
C ASP A 161 11.01 7.21 0.73
N GLN A 162 10.94 6.10 1.46
CA GLN A 162 9.69 5.48 1.89
C GLN A 162 9.18 6.02 3.25
N SER A 163 9.98 6.84 3.94
CA SER A 163 9.61 7.40 5.25
C SER A 163 8.70 8.62 5.16
N THR A 164 8.66 9.26 3.99
CA THR A 164 7.90 10.51 3.79
C THR A 164 6.52 10.21 3.23
N PHE A 165 5.48 10.64 3.94
CA PHE A 165 4.10 10.57 3.45
C PHE A 165 3.83 11.73 2.47
N PRO A 166 3.09 11.50 1.35
CA PRO A 166 2.75 12.57 0.42
C PRO A 166 1.79 13.59 1.04
N THR A 167 1.86 14.84 0.62
CA THR A 167 0.92 15.90 1.01
C THR A 167 -0.09 16.15 -0.09
N PHE A 168 -1.31 16.53 0.30
CA PHE A 168 -2.44 16.68 -0.60
C PHE A 168 -2.96 18.12 -0.57
N GLU A 169 -3.23 18.66 -1.75
CA GLU A 169 -3.84 19.98 -1.93
C GLU A 169 -5.07 19.81 -2.82
N VAL A 170 -6.18 20.46 -2.47
CA VAL A 170 -7.34 20.54 -3.36
C VAL A 170 -7.10 21.70 -4.33
N THR A 171 -7.16 21.43 -5.63
CA THR A 171 -7.04 22.46 -6.67
C THR A 171 -8.33 23.26 -6.79
N GLU A 172 -8.28 24.43 -7.45
CA GLU A 172 -9.47 25.25 -7.73
C GLU A 172 -10.56 24.49 -8.53
N SER A 173 -10.16 23.49 -9.32
CA SER A 173 -11.07 22.61 -10.06
C SER A 173 -11.68 21.49 -9.21
N GLY A 174 -11.39 21.42 -7.90
CA GLY A 174 -11.86 20.35 -7.01
C GLY A 174 -11.14 19.02 -7.20
N THR A 175 -10.03 18.99 -7.96
CA THR A 175 -9.17 17.81 -8.09
C THR A 175 -8.06 17.81 -7.02
N TYR A 176 -7.53 16.63 -6.71
CA TYR A 176 -6.43 16.52 -5.75
C TYR A 176 -5.07 16.63 -6.46
N SER A 177 -4.24 17.54 -5.99
CA SER A 177 -2.81 17.61 -6.33
C SER A 177 -2.01 16.94 -5.22
N MET A 178 -1.05 16.11 -5.61
CA MET A 178 -0.23 15.35 -4.68
C MET A 178 1.23 15.77 -4.81
N ARG A 179 1.88 16.11 -3.70
CA ARG A 179 3.30 16.47 -3.63
C ARG A 179 4.05 15.50 -2.72
N GLY A 180 5.33 15.32 -2.97
CA GLY A 180 6.21 14.45 -2.18
C GLY A 180 6.95 13.43 -3.05
N PRO A 181 7.72 12.51 -2.43
CA PRO A 181 8.48 11.50 -3.14
C PRO A 181 7.55 10.52 -3.86
N LYS A 182 8.01 9.99 -5.00
CA LYS A 182 7.28 8.96 -5.75
C LYS A 182 7.57 7.57 -5.15
N ASN A 183 7.17 7.38 -3.92
CA ASN A 183 7.34 6.15 -3.16
C ASN A 183 6.11 5.22 -3.25
N ILE A 184 6.16 4.08 -2.56
CA ILE A 184 5.10 3.07 -2.56
C ILE A 184 3.76 3.66 -2.12
N VAL A 185 3.73 4.42 -1.01
CA VAL A 185 2.48 4.99 -0.51
C VAL A 185 1.88 6.00 -1.48
N ARG A 186 2.71 6.82 -2.13
CA ARG A 186 2.23 7.74 -3.16
C ARG A 186 1.67 6.98 -4.37
N THR A 187 2.36 5.95 -4.84
CA THR A 187 1.90 5.11 -5.95
C THR A 187 0.55 4.47 -5.64
N ALA A 188 0.41 3.87 -4.45
CA ALA A 188 -0.85 3.27 -3.99
C ALA A 188 -1.98 4.32 -3.84
N THR A 189 -1.65 5.53 -3.35
CA THR A 189 -2.63 6.61 -3.19
C THR A 189 -3.10 7.15 -4.54
N GLU A 190 -2.19 7.34 -5.49
CA GLU A 190 -2.54 7.75 -6.85
C GLU A 190 -3.46 6.73 -7.52
N PHE A 191 -3.18 5.43 -7.36
CA PHE A 191 -4.05 4.37 -7.85
C PHE A 191 -5.42 4.38 -7.16
N ALA A 192 -5.46 4.52 -5.83
CA ALA A 192 -6.70 4.57 -5.06
C ALA A 192 -7.62 5.74 -5.48
N LEU A 193 -7.05 6.90 -5.79
CA LEU A 193 -7.82 8.06 -6.28
C LEU A 193 -8.37 7.84 -7.69
N GLU A 194 -7.59 7.24 -8.57
CA GLU A 194 -7.99 6.95 -9.95
C GLU A 194 -9.05 5.86 -10.00
N SER A 195 -8.85 4.79 -9.23
CA SER A 195 -9.73 3.62 -9.18
C SER A 195 -10.85 3.71 -8.14
N ARG A 196 -11.09 4.88 -7.52
CA ARG A 196 -12.05 5.07 -6.40
C ARG A 196 -13.49 4.65 -6.67
N LYS A 197 -13.89 4.52 -7.94
CA LYS A 197 -15.20 4.03 -8.35
C LYS A 197 -15.25 2.51 -8.47
N ALA A 198 -14.10 1.87 -8.64
CA ALA A 198 -13.99 0.44 -8.84
C ALA A 198 -13.62 -0.28 -7.53
N CYS A 199 -12.63 0.23 -6.80
CA CYS A 199 -12.13 -0.43 -5.60
C CYS A 199 -11.69 0.57 -4.51
N THR A 200 -11.66 0.05 -3.28
CA THR A 200 -11.15 0.72 -2.08
C THR A 200 -9.78 0.14 -1.74
N VAL A 201 -8.79 0.98 -1.47
CA VAL A 201 -7.40 0.55 -1.18
C VAL A 201 -7.00 0.96 0.22
N TYR A 202 -6.51 -0.01 0.99
CA TYR A 202 -5.88 0.18 2.30
C TYR A 202 -4.37 -0.05 2.18
N TRP A 203 -3.57 0.75 2.87
CA TRP A 203 -2.12 0.64 2.89
C TRP A 203 -1.58 0.83 4.31
N GLY A 204 -0.70 -0.06 4.75
CA GLY A 204 -0.09 0.01 6.08
C GLY A 204 0.95 -1.07 6.32
N SER A 205 1.39 -1.19 7.57
CA SER A 205 2.19 -2.32 8.05
C SER A 205 1.36 -3.60 8.13
N ALA A 206 2.02 -4.75 8.27
CA ALA A 206 1.33 -6.04 8.44
C ALA A 206 0.35 -6.02 9.62
N THR A 207 0.70 -5.35 10.72
CA THR A 207 -0.14 -5.26 11.93
C THR A 207 -1.37 -4.37 11.69
N GLU A 208 -1.23 -3.23 11.02
CA GLU A 208 -2.33 -2.32 10.69
C GLU A 208 -3.29 -2.95 9.68
N ILE A 209 -2.77 -3.65 8.68
CA ILE A 209 -3.58 -4.38 7.70
C ILE A 209 -4.31 -5.55 8.40
N ALA A 210 -3.66 -6.28 9.31
CA ALA A 210 -4.32 -7.33 10.07
C ALA A 210 -5.48 -6.80 10.93
N ALA A 211 -5.31 -5.66 11.60
CA ALA A 211 -6.38 -4.99 12.34
C ALA A 211 -7.55 -4.59 11.41
N THR A 212 -7.23 -4.08 10.23
CA THR A 212 -8.22 -3.66 9.23
C THR A 212 -8.98 -4.86 8.64
N LEU A 213 -8.29 -5.96 8.35
CA LEU A 213 -8.91 -7.21 7.89
C LEU A 213 -9.81 -7.84 8.96
N TYR A 214 -9.39 -7.79 10.22
CA TYR A 214 -10.21 -8.28 11.34
C TYR A 214 -11.54 -7.53 11.41
N GLU A 215 -11.50 -6.20 11.39
CA GLU A 215 -12.69 -5.36 11.40
C GLU A 215 -13.53 -5.55 10.13
N PHE A 216 -12.89 -5.60 8.95
CA PHE A 216 -13.56 -5.87 7.68
C PHE A 216 -14.31 -7.21 7.71
N GLY A 217 -13.65 -8.27 8.17
CA GLY A 217 -14.28 -9.58 8.35
C GLY A 217 -15.42 -9.53 9.38
N ALA A 218 -15.21 -8.85 10.51
CA ALA A 218 -16.19 -8.73 11.57
C ALA A 218 -17.47 -8.00 11.14
N THR A 219 -17.34 -6.97 10.29
CA THR A 219 -18.47 -6.18 9.80
C THR A 219 -19.18 -6.81 8.59
N THR A 220 -18.46 -7.59 7.76
CA THR A 220 -19.01 -8.18 6.52
C THR A 220 -19.41 -9.65 6.65
N THR A 221 -19.17 -10.27 7.79
CA THR A 221 -19.52 -11.69 8.07
C THR A 221 -20.55 -11.76 9.20
N SER A 222 -21.61 -12.54 9.01
CA SER A 222 -22.63 -12.68 10.06
C SER A 222 -22.04 -13.27 11.35
N PRO A 223 -22.52 -12.85 12.53
CA PRO A 223 -22.04 -13.39 13.80
C PRO A 223 -22.18 -14.92 13.91
N ALA A 224 -23.24 -15.49 13.34
CA ALA A 224 -23.45 -16.94 13.33
C ALA A 224 -22.36 -17.64 12.51
N LEU A 225 -22.05 -17.16 11.30
CA LEU A 225 -21.01 -17.75 10.46
C LEU A 225 -19.63 -17.68 11.15
N ARG A 226 -19.30 -16.57 11.81
CA ARG A 226 -18.05 -16.44 12.59
C ARG A 226 -17.97 -17.43 13.75
N ALA A 227 -19.07 -17.59 14.50
CA ALA A 227 -19.09 -18.47 15.67
C ALA A 227 -19.06 -19.97 15.33
N PHE A 228 -19.55 -20.34 14.16
CA PHE A 228 -19.64 -21.76 13.73
C PHE A 228 -18.58 -22.14 12.67
N CYS A 229 -17.79 -21.20 12.17
CA CYS A 229 -16.70 -21.48 11.25
C CYS A 229 -15.61 -22.28 11.98
N LYS A 230 -15.40 -23.52 11.56
CA LYS A 230 -14.39 -24.41 12.15
C LYS A 230 -13.03 -24.25 11.49
N ASP A 231 -13.04 -23.97 10.21
CA ASP A 231 -11.82 -23.79 9.41
C ASP A 231 -11.84 -22.40 8.73
N PRO A 232 -10.93 -21.49 9.10
CA PRO A 232 -10.81 -20.19 8.44
C PRO A 232 -10.66 -20.27 6.91
N LEU A 233 -10.17 -21.40 6.37
CA LEU A 233 -10.01 -21.61 4.93
C LEU A 233 -11.34 -21.70 4.18
N GLU A 234 -12.44 -22.00 4.86
CA GLU A 234 -13.79 -21.99 4.29
C GLU A 234 -14.31 -20.57 4.01
N LEU A 235 -13.62 -19.54 4.50
CA LEU A 235 -13.98 -18.15 4.29
C LEU A 235 -13.10 -17.48 3.21
N PRO A 236 -13.64 -16.46 2.51
CA PRO A 236 -12.86 -15.60 1.65
C PRO A 236 -11.63 -15.04 2.37
N VAL A 237 -10.53 -14.87 1.64
CA VAL A 237 -9.21 -14.48 2.14
C VAL A 237 -9.29 -13.28 3.10
N CYS A 238 -10.00 -12.22 2.70
CA CYS A 238 -10.11 -10.99 3.48
C CYS A 238 -10.99 -11.11 4.74
N LYS A 239 -11.65 -12.25 4.96
CA LYS A 239 -12.57 -12.45 6.09
C LYS A 239 -12.04 -13.44 7.13
N ARG A 240 -10.94 -14.12 6.88
CA ARG A 240 -10.43 -15.20 7.73
C ARG A 240 -10.05 -14.76 9.14
N LEU A 241 -9.44 -13.58 9.28
CA LEU A 241 -8.98 -13.08 10.60
C LEU A 241 -10.10 -12.88 11.61
N CYS A 242 -11.35 -12.62 11.18
CA CYS A 242 -12.47 -12.41 12.10
C CYS A 242 -12.94 -13.70 12.81
N THR A 243 -12.41 -14.88 12.45
CA THR A 243 -12.69 -16.15 13.11
C THR A 243 -11.75 -16.45 14.27
N ALA A 244 -10.66 -15.66 14.41
CA ALA A 244 -9.70 -15.88 15.48
C ALA A 244 -10.32 -15.63 16.86
N SER A 245 -10.21 -16.63 17.73
CA SER A 245 -10.77 -16.60 19.10
C SER A 245 -9.76 -16.12 20.15
N ASP A 246 -8.47 -16.20 19.85
CA ASP A 246 -7.37 -15.88 20.76
C ASP A 246 -6.14 -15.33 19.98
N PRO A 247 -5.16 -14.71 20.65
CA PRO A 247 -4.00 -14.12 20.00
C PRO A 247 -3.12 -15.10 19.23
N ALA A 248 -3.04 -16.37 19.65
CA ALA A 248 -2.22 -17.36 18.97
C ALA A 248 -2.85 -17.78 17.66
N SER A 249 -4.15 -18.11 17.66
CA SER A 249 -4.90 -18.42 16.43
C SER A 249 -4.94 -17.22 15.48
N PHE A 250 -5.05 -16.00 16.01
CA PHE A 250 -4.96 -14.78 15.19
C PHE A 250 -3.62 -14.67 14.47
N ALA A 251 -2.50 -14.88 15.19
CA ALA A 251 -1.16 -14.80 14.60
C ALA A 251 -0.93 -15.90 13.56
N GLU A 252 -1.43 -17.10 13.79
CA GLU A 252 -1.35 -18.23 12.85
C GLU A 252 -2.13 -17.94 11.55
N ILE A 253 -3.38 -17.47 11.66
CA ILE A 253 -4.17 -17.08 10.49
C ILE A 253 -3.49 -15.94 9.74
N ALA A 254 -2.99 -14.92 10.45
CA ALA A 254 -2.28 -13.80 9.84
C ALA A 254 -1.02 -14.25 9.09
N GLU A 255 -0.23 -15.16 9.65
CA GLU A 255 0.96 -15.74 8.97
C GLU A 255 0.56 -16.47 7.70
N GLY A 256 -0.52 -17.24 7.71
CA GLY A 256 -1.08 -17.89 6.51
C GLY A 256 -1.52 -16.91 5.42
N LEU A 257 -1.83 -15.66 5.80
CA LEU A 257 -2.14 -14.55 4.90
C LEU A 257 -0.89 -13.71 4.50
N GLY A 258 0.30 -14.06 4.98
CA GLY A 258 1.54 -13.32 4.75
C GLY A 258 1.68 -12.05 5.58
N LEU A 259 0.94 -11.94 6.67
CA LEU A 259 1.00 -10.84 7.61
C LEU A 259 1.76 -11.28 8.86
N SER A 260 3.10 -11.20 8.80
CA SER A 260 3.94 -11.61 9.93
C SER A 260 3.78 -10.65 11.11
N LEU A 261 3.21 -11.13 12.20
CA LEU A 261 3.00 -10.39 13.43
C LEU A 261 3.13 -11.30 14.67
N SER A 262 3.48 -10.70 15.82
CA SER A 262 3.60 -11.43 17.08
C SER A 262 2.23 -11.61 17.76
N GLU A 263 2.10 -12.64 18.63
CA GLU A 263 0.92 -12.81 19.48
C GLU A 263 0.65 -11.57 20.36
N ARG A 264 1.69 -10.83 20.75
CA ARG A 264 1.54 -9.56 21.45
C ARG A 264 0.80 -8.53 20.60
N SER A 265 1.15 -8.43 19.31
CA SER A 265 0.46 -7.54 18.37
C SER A 265 -0.96 -8.02 18.11
N ALA A 266 -1.18 -9.32 17.96
CA ALA A 266 -2.50 -9.92 17.84
C ALA A 266 -3.40 -9.61 19.06
N ARG A 267 -2.87 -9.73 20.27
CA ARG A 267 -3.60 -9.37 21.51
C ARG A 267 -4.00 -7.90 21.54
N ARG A 268 -3.11 -7.02 21.11
CA ARG A 268 -3.39 -5.57 21.06
C ARG A 268 -4.46 -5.23 19.99
N ILE A 269 -4.52 -5.97 18.90
CA ILE A 269 -5.60 -5.83 17.91
C ILE A 269 -6.92 -6.30 18.51
N LEU A 270 -6.96 -7.49 19.10
CA LEU A 270 -8.17 -8.04 19.74
C LEU A 270 -8.69 -7.17 20.90
N ASN A 271 -7.81 -6.46 21.58
CA ASN A 271 -8.15 -5.51 22.67
C ASN A 271 -8.49 -4.10 22.13
N GLU A 272 -8.57 -3.90 20.81
CA GLU A 272 -8.85 -2.60 20.16
C GLU A 272 -7.80 -1.50 20.45
N GLU A 273 -6.60 -1.88 20.92
CA GLU A 273 -5.49 -0.95 21.11
C GLU A 273 -4.84 -0.54 19.78
N ILE A 274 -4.88 -1.43 18.80
CA ILE A 274 -4.48 -1.16 17.41
C ILE A 274 -5.75 -1.12 16.57
N LYS A 275 -6.06 0.07 16.09
CA LYS A 275 -7.29 0.33 15.33
C LYS A 275 -7.10 0.06 13.84
N PRO A 276 -8.17 -0.29 13.11
CA PRO A 276 -8.17 -0.35 11.67
C PRO A 276 -7.81 1.00 11.06
N ILE A 277 -7.14 0.96 9.93
CA ILE A 277 -6.79 2.15 9.16
C ILE A 277 -7.94 2.54 8.22
N ILE A 278 -7.97 3.81 7.84
CA ILE A 278 -8.93 4.33 6.87
C ILE A 278 -8.40 4.11 5.44
N PRO A 279 -9.30 4.00 4.43
CA PRO A 279 -8.90 3.86 3.03
C PRO A 279 -8.07 5.05 2.56
N LEU A 280 -7.11 4.81 1.64
CA LEU A 280 -6.24 5.86 1.11
C LEU A 280 -7.00 7.03 0.48
N ALA A 281 -8.07 6.76 -0.28
CA ALA A 281 -8.89 7.82 -0.89
C ALA A 281 -9.60 8.69 0.16
N GLU A 282 -10.00 8.11 1.29
CA GLU A 282 -10.60 8.84 2.40
C GLU A 282 -9.56 9.62 3.20
N LEU A 283 -8.38 9.03 3.41
CA LEU A 283 -7.25 9.70 4.03
C LEU A 283 -6.87 10.98 3.27
N VAL A 284 -6.81 10.93 1.93
CA VAL A 284 -6.60 12.12 1.09
C VAL A 284 -7.68 13.16 1.34
N ARG A 285 -8.95 12.76 1.37
CA ARG A 285 -10.08 13.67 1.58
C ARG A 285 -10.02 14.38 2.93
N THR A 286 -9.60 13.67 3.97
CA THR A 286 -9.50 14.21 5.34
C THR A 286 -8.26 15.08 5.56
N GLN A 287 -7.16 14.82 4.85
CA GLN A 287 -5.89 15.52 5.01
C GLN A 287 -5.63 16.60 3.96
N ALA A 288 -6.45 16.67 2.90
CA ALA A 288 -6.25 17.65 1.84
C ALA A 288 -6.50 19.08 2.34
N ILE A 289 -5.49 19.92 2.19
CA ILE A 289 -5.56 21.34 2.54
C ILE A 289 -6.17 22.08 1.34
N PRO A 290 -7.15 22.99 1.54
CA PRO A 290 -7.66 23.84 0.46
C PRO A 290 -6.51 24.63 -0.16
N ALA A 291 -6.46 24.69 -1.49
CA ALA A 291 -5.53 25.57 -2.18
C ALA A 291 -5.79 27.01 -1.70
N LYS A 292 -4.80 27.64 -1.08
CA LYS A 292 -4.92 29.06 -0.72
C LYS A 292 -5.11 29.85 -2.02
N GLU A 293 -6.17 30.64 -2.10
CA GLU A 293 -6.32 31.68 -3.12
C GLU A 293 -5.00 32.42 -3.23
N LYS A 294 -4.45 32.49 -4.44
CA LYS A 294 -3.30 33.37 -4.73
C LYS A 294 -3.77 34.79 -4.46
N ALA A 295 -3.43 35.30 -3.27
CA ALA A 295 -3.53 36.73 -3.04
C ALA A 295 -2.72 37.46 -4.10
N PRO A 296 -3.21 38.61 -4.65
CA PRO A 296 -2.50 39.35 -5.66
C PRO A 296 -1.12 39.77 -5.12
N GLU A 297 -0.12 39.68 -5.97
CA GLU A 297 1.29 40.01 -5.66
C GLU A 297 1.43 41.50 -5.29
N THR A 298 1.24 41.85 -4.04
CA THR A 298 1.68 43.11 -3.47
C THR A 298 1.98 42.93 -1.99
N SER A 299 3.16 42.47 -1.66
CA SER A 299 4.03 43.04 -0.62
C SER A 299 5.22 42.12 -0.30
N LYS A 300 6.40 42.75 -0.32
CA LYS A 300 7.70 42.15 0.00
C LYS A 300 7.90 41.82 1.50
N ALA A 301 6.91 41.22 2.16
CA ALA A 301 6.97 40.94 3.61
C ALA A 301 6.57 39.51 4.04
N ALA A 302 6.41 38.55 3.10
CA ALA A 302 6.04 37.20 3.43
C ALA A 302 7.13 36.13 3.13
N SER A 303 8.40 36.54 3.16
CA SER A 303 9.55 35.66 2.83
C SER A 303 10.06 34.80 4.00
N GLN A 304 9.31 34.60 5.09
CA GLN A 304 9.81 33.85 6.26
C GLN A 304 9.02 32.57 6.64
N ARG A 305 8.08 32.09 5.81
CA ARG A 305 7.32 30.86 6.11
C ARG A 305 7.61 29.68 5.19
N ALA A 306 8.75 29.60 4.55
CA ALA A 306 9.22 28.36 3.94
C ALA A 306 9.88 27.51 5.04
N VAL A 307 9.11 26.64 5.69
CA VAL A 307 9.66 25.57 6.51
C VAL A 307 10.60 24.76 5.64
N ASN A 308 11.89 24.88 5.91
CA ASN A 308 12.93 24.16 5.19
C ASN A 308 12.82 22.68 5.55
N ARG A 309 12.13 21.88 4.69
CA ARG A 309 11.87 20.45 4.90
C ARG A 309 13.06 19.56 4.54
N ASP A 310 14.21 20.14 4.23
CA ASP A 310 15.45 19.41 4.07
C ASP A 310 16.05 19.16 5.47
N GLY A 311 15.96 17.94 5.98
CA GLY A 311 16.45 17.55 7.30
C GLY A 311 17.95 17.76 7.54
N ARG A 312 18.69 18.28 6.56
CA ARG A 312 20.11 18.64 6.70
C ARG A 312 20.35 19.93 7.46
N SER A 313 19.32 20.77 7.60
CA SER A 313 19.37 21.99 8.42
C SER A 313 18.00 22.29 9.02
N LEU A 314 17.62 21.49 10.02
CA LEU A 314 16.37 21.70 10.75
C LEU A 314 16.37 23.12 11.36
N ARG A 315 15.43 23.96 10.90
CA ARG A 315 15.13 25.27 11.51
C ARG A 315 13.67 25.28 11.91
N LEU A 316 13.43 25.19 13.20
CA LEU A 316 12.09 25.40 13.75
C LEU A 316 11.76 26.89 13.71
N CYS A 317 10.53 27.24 13.33
CA CYS A 317 10.02 28.58 13.53
C CYS A 317 9.81 28.88 15.02
N ASP A 318 9.67 30.13 15.39
CA ASP A 318 9.52 30.48 16.81
C ASP A 318 8.18 29.99 17.38
N GLU A 319 7.14 29.83 16.55
CA GLU A 319 5.85 29.23 16.91
C GLU A 319 6.00 27.75 17.28
N ASP A 320 6.76 26.97 16.47
CA ASP A 320 7.04 25.56 16.73
C ASP A 320 7.91 25.35 17.98
N LYS A 321 8.87 26.25 18.21
CA LYS A 321 9.70 26.24 19.45
C LYS A 321 8.85 26.53 20.67
N ALA A 322 7.94 27.50 20.58
CA ALA A 322 7.01 27.84 21.66
C ALA A 322 6.07 26.66 21.97
N MET A 323 5.49 26.04 20.95
CA MET A 323 4.62 24.86 21.12
C MET A 323 5.35 23.69 21.79
N LEU A 324 6.62 23.43 21.39
CA LEU A 324 7.45 22.39 22.02
C LEU A 324 7.77 22.74 23.49
N ALA A 325 8.10 24.04 23.76
CA ALA A 325 8.38 24.51 25.10
C ALA A 325 7.16 24.33 26.02
N ASP A 326 5.98 24.74 25.57
CA ASP A 326 4.74 24.64 26.34
C ASP A 326 4.36 23.17 26.60
N SER A 327 4.41 22.29 25.58
CA SER A 327 4.13 20.88 25.74
C SER A 327 5.09 20.19 26.72
N CYS A 328 6.38 20.54 26.68
CA CYS A 328 7.38 20.01 27.61
C CYS A 328 7.19 20.57 29.02
N LYS A 329 6.76 21.83 29.16
CA LYS A 329 6.45 22.44 30.45
C LYS A 329 5.28 21.73 31.14
N ASP A 330 4.20 21.46 30.41
CA ASP A 330 3.02 20.78 30.93
C ASP A 330 3.36 19.35 31.40
N ALA A 331 4.09 18.59 30.54
CA ALA A 331 4.55 17.26 30.91
C ALA A 331 5.50 17.28 32.13
N PHE A 332 6.33 18.33 32.28
CA PHE A 332 7.23 18.47 33.43
C PHE A 332 6.50 18.85 34.70
N LEU A 333 5.43 19.63 34.63
CA LEU A 333 4.60 19.97 35.84
C LEU A 333 4.03 18.74 36.52
N ASP A 334 3.59 17.74 35.73
CA ASP A 334 3.11 16.47 36.27
C ASP A 334 4.21 15.68 37.02
N ILE A 335 5.46 15.79 36.56
CA ILE A 335 6.61 15.18 37.22
C ILE A 335 7.05 16.00 38.43
N ALA A 336 7.10 17.32 38.27
CA ALA A 336 7.51 18.25 39.30
C ALA A 336 6.66 18.11 40.60
N ASN A 337 5.34 17.97 40.42
CA ASN A 337 4.41 17.75 41.52
C ASN A 337 4.68 16.44 42.30
N ARG A 338 5.14 15.39 41.61
CA ARG A 338 5.45 14.10 42.24
C ARG A 338 6.80 14.08 42.96
N TYR A 339 7.74 14.95 42.55
CA TYR A 339 9.11 14.96 43.07
C TYR A 339 9.45 16.22 43.85
N TYR A 340 8.45 17.05 44.19
CA TYR A 340 8.61 18.30 44.97
C TYR A 340 9.65 19.24 44.30
N LEU A 341 9.49 19.44 42.99
CA LEU A 341 10.31 20.36 42.21
C LEU A 341 9.53 21.62 41.85
N ASP A 342 10.19 22.77 41.87
CA ASP A 342 9.61 24.05 41.47
C ASP A 342 10.21 24.48 40.12
N PRO A 343 9.42 24.52 39.04
CA PRO A 343 9.92 24.91 37.71
C PRO A 343 10.34 26.38 37.67
N LEU A 344 11.56 26.64 37.17
CA LEU A 344 12.11 27.99 37.03
C LEU A 344 12.06 28.47 35.57
N GLY A 345 11.15 29.39 35.31
CA GLY A 345 11.06 30.06 34.00
C GLY A 345 10.47 29.19 32.87
N ALA A 346 10.57 29.66 31.64
CA ALA A 346 10.14 28.94 30.44
C ALA A 346 11.25 27.99 29.95
N PRO A 347 10.90 26.83 29.36
CA PRO A 347 11.87 25.93 28.73
C PRO A 347 12.61 26.57 27.59
N GLU A 348 13.93 26.42 27.53
CA GLU A 348 14.75 26.86 26.41
C GLU A 348 14.85 25.74 25.34
N VAL A 349 14.44 26.02 24.11
CA VAL A 349 14.52 25.10 22.97
C VAL A 349 15.68 25.49 22.05
N LYS A 350 16.71 24.62 21.96
CA LYS A 350 17.84 24.76 21.04
C LYS A 350 17.78 23.71 19.94
N VAL A 351 17.85 24.16 18.68
CA VAL A 351 17.90 23.27 17.52
C VAL A 351 19.35 23.10 17.07
N CYS A 352 19.82 21.85 17.09
CA CYS A 352 21.15 21.47 16.63
C CYS A 352 21.01 20.65 15.32
N PRO A 353 22.06 20.45 14.51
CA PRO A 353 21.96 19.76 13.22
C PRO A 353 21.33 18.36 13.23
N GLN A 354 21.42 17.67 14.35
CA GLN A 354 20.91 16.28 14.50
C GLN A 354 20.08 16.04 15.77
N LYS A 355 19.81 17.10 16.55
CA LYS A 355 19.04 16.99 17.80
C LYS A 355 18.33 18.30 18.17
N ILE A 356 17.25 18.18 18.91
CA ILE A 356 16.61 19.30 19.60
C ILE A 356 16.89 19.13 21.08
N GLU A 357 17.46 20.14 21.73
CA GLU A 357 17.71 20.18 23.15
C GLU A 357 16.66 21.08 23.82
N ILE A 358 15.96 20.54 24.82
CA ILE A 358 15.01 21.29 25.63
C ILE A 358 15.53 21.31 27.06
N THR A 359 15.82 22.51 27.57
CA THR A 359 16.37 22.71 28.90
C THR A 359 15.27 23.22 29.82
N LEU A 360 14.94 22.42 30.84
CA LEU A 360 14.01 22.74 31.91
C LEU A 360 14.82 22.99 33.19
N ARG A 361 14.65 24.16 33.80
CA ARG A 361 15.30 24.52 35.07
C ARG A 361 14.32 24.37 36.22
N PHE A 362 14.78 23.90 37.33
CA PHE A 362 13.96 23.73 38.54
C PHE A 362 14.76 23.88 39.81
N ASP A 363 14.10 24.27 40.90
CA ASP A 363 14.60 24.16 42.24
C ASP A 363 13.93 23.02 42.99
N LYS A 364 14.58 22.49 44.02
CA LYS A 364 14.01 21.50 44.91
C LYS A 364 13.26 22.24 46.05
N LEU A 365 11.97 21.96 46.16
CA LEU A 365 11.22 22.39 47.32
C LEU A 365 11.82 21.70 48.57
N ARG A 366 12.28 22.47 49.53
CA ARG A 366 12.85 21.96 50.80
C ARG A 366 11.76 21.46 51.73
#